data_dc78f547a1f7c34ddfb3106b6574e0fb
#
_entry.id   dc78f547a1f7c34ddfb3106b6574e0fb
#
_cell.length_a   1.000
_cell.length_b   1.000
_cell.length_c   1.000
_cell.angle_alpha   90.00
_cell.angle_beta   90.00
_cell.angle_gamma   90.00
#
_symmetry.space_group_name_H-M   'P 1'
#
loop_
_entity.id
_entity.type
_entity.pdbx_description
1 polymer ?
#
loop_
_entity_poly.entity_id
_entity_poly.type
_entity_poly.pdbx_seq_one_letter_code
_entity_poly.pdbx_strand_id
1 'polypeptide(L)'
;MVRSLVAVAVVFVGAASAVPSEGQAFANLPVGGTLKNRQLPTLDGKRVALLGNGKANVFVFFRPAQDHSLQTLTQLARLEQEFQGKAVGFTAVTSDSYNRDEVAAVAREAGIRMPILIDAGDALYGELGVHLHPVVGITDAHGKLIAYQHFLKINMLDVVRGRIQVALGEIGELEMAKLVAPPAAAIDLGNRSGAKSRFLLARALLNRGNVEKAIENARAGVALDPSFAPVHGILAKALAAAGQCAEAEQEYAAALKIDANDPTAAEPHGHCVASR
;
A
#
# COMPACT_ATOMS: atom_id res chain seq x y z
N MET A 1 -21.81 -53.96 -32.90
CA MET A 1 -22.45 -53.06 -31.89
C MET A 1 -21.37 -52.25 -31.19
N VAL A 2 -21.16 -51.02 -31.65
CA VAL A 2 -20.13 -50.11 -31.09
C VAL A 2 -20.89 -49.09 -30.24
N ARG A 3 -20.65 -49.10 -28.93
CA ARG A 3 -21.21 -48.11 -27.99
C ARG A 3 -20.24 -46.91 -27.91
N SER A 4 -20.67 -45.77 -28.47
CA SER A 4 -20.03 -44.48 -28.29
C SER A 4 -20.28 -43.96 -26.86
N LEU A 5 -19.20 -43.72 -26.11
CA LEU A 5 -19.23 -42.97 -24.87
C LEU A 5 -19.10 -41.48 -25.21
N VAL A 6 -20.13 -40.71 -24.91
CA VAL A 6 -20.08 -39.23 -24.94
C VAL A 6 -19.60 -38.77 -23.58
N ALA A 7 -18.39 -38.18 -23.53
CA ALA A 7 -17.90 -37.54 -22.35
C ALA A 7 -18.45 -36.09 -22.27
N VAL A 8 -19.27 -35.81 -21.26
CA VAL A 8 -19.76 -34.47 -20.95
C VAL A 8 -18.70 -33.80 -20.09
N ALA A 9 -18.01 -32.83 -20.67
CA ALA A 9 -17.10 -31.95 -19.91
C ALA A 9 -17.95 -30.89 -19.17
N VAL A 10 -18.01 -31.00 -17.85
CA VAL A 10 -18.58 -29.97 -16.99
C VAL A 10 -17.52 -28.86 -16.79
N VAL A 11 -17.73 -27.74 -17.46
CA VAL A 11 -16.92 -26.52 -17.23
C VAL A 11 -17.43 -25.84 -15.95
N PHE A 12 -16.67 -25.97 -14.86
CA PHE A 12 -16.88 -25.17 -13.69
C PHE A 12 -16.39 -23.72 -13.97
N VAL A 13 -17.33 -22.83 -14.26
CA VAL A 13 -17.09 -21.40 -14.22
C VAL A 13 -17.08 -21.00 -12.75
N GLY A 14 -15.89 -20.96 -12.17
CA GLY A 14 -15.69 -20.39 -10.85
C GLY A 14 -15.97 -18.89 -10.87
N ALA A 15 -17.10 -18.46 -10.33
CA ALA A 15 -17.32 -17.06 -9.99
C ALA A 15 -16.32 -16.68 -8.91
N ALA A 16 -15.25 -15.98 -9.28
CA ALA A 16 -14.38 -15.34 -8.33
C ALA A 16 -15.21 -14.25 -7.63
N SER A 17 -15.65 -14.53 -6.41
CA SER A 17 -16.22 -13.52 -5.52
C SER A 17 -15.11 -12.51 -5.23
N ALA A 18 -15.23 -11.33 -5.81
CA ALA A 18 -14.35 -10.21 -5.49
C ALA A 18 -14.56 -9.86 -4.02
N VAL A 19 -13.60 -10.22 -3.17
CA VAL A 19 -13.52 -9.71 -1.81
C VAL A 19 -13.31 -8.21 -1.96
N PRO A 20 -14.13 -7.33 -1.35
CA PRO A 20 -13.87 -5.91 -1.36
C PRO A 20 -12.55 -5.67 -0.63
N SER A 21 -11.52 -5.26 -1.38
CA SER A 21 -10.24 -4.88 -0.79
C SER A 21 -10.44 -3.56 -0.05
N GLU A 22 -10.32 -3.59 1.28
CA GLU A 22 -10.18 -2.38 2.09
C GLU A 22 -9.05 -1.53 1.48
N GLY A 23 -9.41 -0.34 0.95
CA GLY A 23 -8.44 0.62 0.40
C GLY A 23 -8.58 0.97 -1.08
N GLN A 24 -9.68 0.64 -1.75
CA GLN A 24 -9.90 1.14 -3.12
C GLN A 24 -10.07 2.67 -3.11
N ALA A 25 -9.16 3.37 -3.78
CA ALA A 25 -9.21 4.83 -3.88
C ALA A 25 -10.39 5.32 -4.76
N PHE A 26 -10.81 4.48 -5.72
CA PHE A 26 -11.97 4.68 -6.58
C PHE A 26 -12.96 3.52 -6.36
N ALA A 27 -14.02 3.77 -5.59
CA ALA A 27 -14.99 2.71 -5.27
C ALA A 27 -15.72 2.17 -6.51
N ASN A 28 -15.95 3.03 -7.51
CA ASN A 28 -16.75 2.71 -8.69
C ASN A 28 -15.92 2.48 -9.96
N LEU A 29 -14.59 2.60 -9.88
CA LEU A 29 -13.68 2.37 -11.01
C LEU A 29 -12.55 1.42 -10.58
N PRO A 30 -12.70 0.10 -10.78
CA PRO A 30 -11.62 -0.86 -10.50
C PRO A 30 -10.49 -0.74 -11.52
N VAL A 31 -9.30 -1.21 -11.16
CA VAL A 31 -8.20 -1.39 -12.12
C VAL A 31 -8.68 -2.31 -13.25
N GLY A 32 -8.42 -1.90 -14.49
CA GLY A 32 -8.96 -2.54 -15.69
C GLY A 32 -10.30 -1.96 -16.18
N GLY A 33 -11.00 -1.19 -15.33
CA GLY A 33 -12.19 -0.45 -15.73
C GLY A 33 -11.86 0.73 -16.64
N THR A 34 -12.83 1.24 -17.39
CA THR A 34 -12.61 2.34 -18.35
C THR A 34 -13.22 3.63 -17.83
N LEU A 35 -12.37 4.64 -17.67
CA LEU A 35 -12.74 6.01 -17.36
C LEU A 35 -13.23 6.71 -18.63
N LYS A 36 -14.47 7.20 -18.61
CA LYS A 36 -15.01 7.98 -19.71
C LYS A 36 -14.35 9.36 -19.77
N ASN A 37 -13.73 9.68 -20.92
CA ASN A 37 -13.19 11.00 -21.11
C ASN A 37 -14.31 12.05 -21.15
N ARG A 38 -14.07 13.21 -20.54
CA ARG A 38 -15.03 14.32 -20.51
C ARG A 38 -14.32 15.67 -20.47
N GLN A 39 -15.01 16.69 -20.93
CA GLN A 39 -14.54 18.06 -20.87
C GLN A 39 -14.96 18.69 -19.54
N LEU A 40 -14.01 19.21 -18.78
CA LEU A 40 -14.26 19.92 -17.52
C LEU A 40 -13.74 21.37 -17.64
N PRO A 41 -14.37 22.33 -16.95
CA PRO A 41 -13.87 23.69 -16.89
C PRO A 41 -12.55 23.76 -16.11
N THR A 42 -11.64 24.60 -16.51
CA THR A 42 -10.41 24.94 -15.80
C THR A 42 -10.61 26.16 -14.89
N LEU A 43 -9.59 26.52 -14.10
CA LEU A 43 -9.61 27.73 -13.27
C LEU A 43 -9.85 29.00 -14.10
N ASP A 44 -9.31 29.08 -15.32
CA ASP A 44 -9.48 30.20 -16.26
C ASP A 44 -10.74 30.09 -17.15
N GLY A 45 -11.61 29.11 -16.87
CA GLY A 45 -12.91 28.93 -17.53
C GLY A 45 -12.86 28.21 -18.88
N LYS A 46 -11.69 27.84 -19.39
CA LYS A 46 -11.58 26.99 -20.59
C LYS A 46 -12.10 25.59 -20.30
N ARG A 47 -12.47 24.88 -21.35
CA ARG A 47 -12.83 23.46 -21.22
C ARG A 47 -11.70 22.57 -21.73
N VAL A 48 -11.24 21.66 -20.87
CA VAL A 48 -10.14 20.75 -21.18
C VAL A 48 -10.59 19.32 -20.88
N ALA A 49 -10.18 18.40 -21.73
CA ALA A 49 -10.45 16.98 -21.54
C ALA A 49 -9.70 16.44 -20.31
N LEU A 50 -10.38 15.60 -19.51
CA LEU A 50 -9.78 14.92 -18.37
C LEU A 50 -8.61 14.04 -18.81
N LEU A 51 -8.77 13.32 -19.92
CA LEU A 51 -7.73 12.49 -20.52
C LEU A 51 -7.29 13.16 -21.83
N GLY A 52 -5.98 13.34 -21.99
CA GLY A 52 -5.38 13.85 -23.22
C GLY A 52 -5.28 12.77 -24.31
N ASN A 53 -4.57 13.10 -25.39
CA ASN A 53 -4.35 12.20 -26.53
C ASN A 53 -3.04 11.37 -26.37
N GLY A 54 -2.51 11.28 -25.16
CA GLY A 54 -1.30 10.51 -24.86
C GLY A 54 -1.53 9.00 -24.87
N LYS A 55 -0.45 8.22 -24.95
CA LYS A 55 -0.46 6.79 -24.72
C LYS A 55 -0.76 6.45 -23.25
N ALA A 56 -0.41 7.34 -22.36
CA ALA A 56 -0.75 7.29 -20.95
C ALA A 56 -1.35 8.61 -20.49
N ASN A 57 -2.28 8.56 -19.54
CA ASN A 57 -2.84 9.75 -18.91
C ASN A 57 -2.77 9.60 -17.40
N VAL A 58 -2.22 10.62 -16.75
CA VAL A 58 -2.10 10.76 -15.31
C VAL A 58 -3.06 11.83 -14.84
N PHE A 59 -3.94 11.49 -13.93
CA PHE A 59 -4.85 12.45 -13.32
C PHE A 59 -4.78 12.35 -11.80
N VAL A 60 -4.92 13.47 -11.11
CA VAL A 60 -4.87 13.52 -9.65
C VAL A 60 -6.09 14.22 -9.09
N PHE A 61 -6.77 13.60 -8.15
CA PHE A 61 -7.77 14.24 -7.30
C PHE A 61 -7.09 14.80 -6.06
N PHE A 62 -7.30 16.08 -5.76
CA PHE A 62 -6.65 16.75 -4.64
C PHE A 62 -7.56 17.74 -3.91
N ARG A 63 -7.19 18.07 -2.68
CA ARG A 63 -7.81 19.12 -1.85
C ARG A 63 -6.77 20.18 -1.53
N PRO A 64 -7.03 21.49 -1.79
CA PRO A 64 -6.00 22.52 -1.66
C PRO A 64 -5.44 22.69 -0.24
N ALA A 65 -6.25 22.47 0.79
CA ALA A 65 -5.86 22.67 2.19
C ALA A 65 -5.16 21.47 2.84
N GLN A 66 -4.60 20.53 2.05
CA GLN A 66 -3.93 19.34 2.57
C GLN A 66 -2.45 19.31 2.20
N ASP A 67 -1.56 19.18 3.19
CA ASP A 67 -0.11 19.05 2.98
C ASP A 67 0.25 17.89 2.03
N HIS A 68 -0.44 16.77 2.14
CA HIS A 68 -0.24 15.61 1.26
C HIS A 68 -0.62 15.93 -0.19
N SER A 69 -1.59 16.80 -0.43
CA SER A 69 -1.95 17.27 -1.77
C SER A 69 -0.82 18.12 -2.36
N LEU A 70 -0.28 19.08 -1.61
CA LEU A 70 0.87 19.88 -2.04
C LEU A 70 2.07 19.00 -2.37
N GLN A 71 2.41 18.05 -1.49
CA GLN A 71 3.53 17.12 -1.70
C GLN A 71 3.32 16.26 -2.96
N THR A 72 2.10 15.73 -3.17
CA THR A 72 1.76 14.94 -4.35
C THR A 72 1.86 15.77 -5.63
N LEU A 73 1.28 16.97 -5.64
CA LEU A 73 1.34 17.87 -6.80
C LEU A 73 2.78 18.26 -7.13
N THR A 74 3.62 18.55 -6.12
CA THR A 74 5.04 18.82 -6.30
C THR A 74 5.80 17.66 -6.96
N GLN A 75 5.48 16.43 -6.57
CA GLN A 75 6.08 15.24 -7.19
C GLN A 75 5.58 15.04 -8.63
N LEU A 76 4.29 15.29 -8.88
CA LEU A 76 3.72 15.22 -10.22
C LEU A 76 4.28 16.31 -11.14
N ALA A 77 4.59 17.51 -10.62
CA ALA A 77 5.27 18.56 -11.39
C ALA A 77 6.64 18.11 -11.91
N ARG A 78 7.38 17.35 -11.11
CA ARG A 78 8.66 16.73 -11.52
C ARG A 78 8.45 15.69 -12.62
N LEU A 79 7.45 14.82 -12.48
CA LEU A 79 7.11 13.82 -13.49
C LEU A 79 6.61 14.47 -14.79
N GLU A 80 5.78 15.52 -14.70
CA GLU A 80 5.36 16.29 -15.86
C GLU A 80 6.56 16.82 -16.66
N GLN A 81 7.57 17.34 -15.96
CA GLN A 81 8.81 17.80 -16.57
C GLN A 81 9.65 16.67 -17.15
N GLU A 82 9.79 15.54 -16.40
CA GLU A 82 10.54 14.37 -16.84
C GLU A 82 9.95 13.73 -18.10
N PHE A 83 8.63 13.67 -18.19
CA PHE A 83 7.90 13.10 -19.33
C PHE A 83 7.55 14.15 -20.41
N GLN A 84 8.12 15.37 -20.36
CA GLN A 84 7.91 16.37 -21.37
C GLN A 84 8.37 15.87 -22.75
N GLY A 85 7.52 16.02 -23.76
CA GLY A 85 7.76 15.51 -25.12
C GLY A 85 7.44 14.03 -25.32
N LYS A 86 7.08 13.29 -24.28
CA LYS A 86 6.54 11.92 -24.37
C LYS A 86 5.01 11.98 -24.50
N ALA A 87 4.43 10.89 -24.98
CA ALA A 87 2.99 10.77 -25.16
C ALA A 87 2.26 10.51 -23.81
N VAL A 88 2.42 11.42 -22.85
CA VAL A 88 1.81 11.35 -21.51
C VAL A 88 1.01 12.64 -21.27
N GLY A 89 -0.27 12.50 -20.96
CA GLY A 89 -1.12 13.59 -20.51
C GLY A 89 -1.13 13.69 -18.98
N PHE A 90 -1.16 14.92 -18.45
CA PHE A 90 -1.30 15.18 -17.01
C PHE A 90 -2.47 16.13 -16.78
N THR A 91 -3.30 15.84 -15.78
CA THR A 91 -4.40 16.70 -15.32
C THR A 91 -4.55 16.64 -13.81
N ALA A 92 -4.97 17.74 -13.20
CA ALA A 92 -5.36 17.77 -11.80
C ALA A 92 -6.85 18.07 -11.70
N VAL A 93 -7.55 17.47 -10.74
CA VAL A 93 -8.99 17.62 -10.53
C VAL A 93 -9.26 18.02 -9.10
N THR A 94 -10.10 19.02 -8.91
CA THR A 94 -10.58 19.45 -7.59
C THR A 94 -12.05 19.83 -7.65
N SER A 95 -12.73 19.82 -6.50
CA SER A 95 -14.12 20.21 -6.36
C SER A 95 -14.33 21.71 -6.62
N ASP A 96 -15.48 22.10 -7.14
CA ASP A 96 -15.90 23.50 -7.24
C ASP A 96 -16.28 24.13 -5.88
N SER A 97 -16.36 23.32 -4.82
CA SER A 97 -16.60 23.80 -3.44
C SER A 97 -15.40 24.56 -2.85
N TYR A 98 -14.19 24.38 -3.41
CA TYR A 98 -13.00 25.06 -2.91
C TYR A 98 -12.83 26.45 -3.51
N ASN A 99 -12.23 27.36 -2.72
CA ASN A 99 -11.89 28.69 -3.16
C ASN A 99 -10.87 28.62 -4.32
N ARG A 100 -11.17 29.31 -5.43
CA ARG A 100 -10.31 29.30 -6.62
C ARG A 100 -8.92 29.89 -6.39
N ASP A 101 -8.81 30.88 -5.49
CA ASP A 101 -7.53 31.50 -5.16
C ASP A 101 -6.65 30.53 -4.34
N GLU A 102 -7.24 29.75 -3.44
CA GLU A 102 -6.53 28.69 -2.70
C GLU A 102 -6.06 27.60 -3.64
N VAL A 103 -6.89 27.14 -4.57
CA VAL A 103 -6.51 26.17 -5.60
C VAL A 103 -5.36 26.71 -6.46
N ALA A 104 -5.43 27.98 -6.89
CA ALA A 104 -4.38 28.61 -7.66
C ALA A 104 -3.08 28.80 -6.85
N ALA A 105 -3.19 29.09 -5.55
CA ALA A 105 -2.03 29.24 -4.67
C ALA A 105 -1.27 27.91 -4.52
N VAL A 106 -1.97 26.82 -4.19
CA VAL A 106 -1.37 25.48 -4.05
C VAL A 106 -0.74 25.00 -5.36
N ALA A 107 -1.37 25.29 -6.50
CA ALA A 107 -0.83 24.94 -7.82
C ALA A 107 0.49 25.68 -8.13
N ARG A 108 0.55 26.97 -7.82
CA ARG A 108 1.79 27.77 -7.96
C ARG A 108 2.89 27.27 -7.03
N GLU A 109 2.58 27.00 -5.78
CA GLU A 109 3.51 26.48 -4.79
C GLU A 109 4.06 25.12 -5.20
N ALA A 110 3.21 24.22 -5.71
CA ALA A 110 3.61 22.92 -6.21
C ALA A 110 4.39 22.99 -7.53
N GLY A 111 4.33 24.09 -8.25
CA GLY A 111 5.00 24.29 -9.54
C GLY A 111 4.41 23.48 -10.70
N ILE A 112 3.14 23.06 -10.62
CA ILE A 112 2.46 22.30 -11.69
C ILE A 112 2.12 23.21 -12.88
N ARG A 113 2.21 22.65 -14.09
CA ARG A 113 1.82 23.28 -15.36
C ARG A 113 0.60 22.62 -15.99
N MET A 114 0.30 21.38 -15.55
CA MET A 114 -0.86 20.64 -16.00
C MET A 114 -2.16 21.43 -15.73
N PRO A 115 -3.19 21.28 -16.57
CA PRO A 115 -4.47 21.94 -16.35
C PRO A 115 -5.13 21.45 -15.07
N ILE A 116 -5.69 22.40 -14.32
CA ILE A 116 -6.50 22.11 -13.13
C ILE A 116 -7.96 22.18 -13.55
N LEU A 117 -8.62 21.05 -13.45
CA LEU A 117 -10.02 20.84 -13.80
C LEU A 117 -10.90 21.00 -12.57
N ILE A 118 -11.99 21.74 -12.72
CA ILE A 118 -12.97 21.96 -11.65
C ILE A 118 -14.14 21.00 -11.86
N ASP A 119 -14.38 20.15 -10.89
CA ASP A 119 -15.49 19.21 -10.91
C ASP A 119 -16.75 19.85 -10.31
N ALA A 120 -17.63 20.33 -11.17
CA ALA A 120 -18.85 21.03 -10.78
C ALA A 120 -19.81 20.08 -10.07
N GLY A 121 -20.17 20.44 -8.83
CA GLY A 121 -21.07 19.67 -7.99
C GLY A 121 -20.54 18.27 -7.64
N ASP A 122 -19.23 18.07 -7.67
CA ASP A 122 -18.57 16.79 -7.37
C ASP A 122 -19.08 15.61 -8.22
N ALA A 123 -19.50 15.88 -9.46
CA ALA A 123 -20.13 14.88 -10.32
C ALA A 123 -19.15 13.75 -10.70
N LEU A 124 -17.88 14.07 -11.00
CA LEU A 124 -16.85 13.10 -11.32
C LEU A 124 -16.36 12.39 -10.05
N TYR A 125 -16.23 13.11 -8.93
CA TYR A 125 -15.93 12.53 -7.62
C TYR A 125 -16.94 11.45 -7.24
N GLY A 126 -18.25 11.75 -7.39
CA GLY A 126 -19.32 10.81 -7.09
C GLY A 126 -19.36 9.64 -8.06
N GLU A 127 -19.20 9.88 -9.37
CA GLU A 127 -19.18 8.83 -10.39
C GLU A 127 -18.07 7.81 -10.13
N LEU A 128 -16.87 8.27 -9.83
CA LEU A 128 -15.72 7.41 -9.57
C LEU A 128 -15.69 6.84 -8.14
N GLY A 129 -16.47 7.43 -7.23
CA GLY A 129 -16.42 7.09 -5.81
C GLY A 129 -15.08 7.41 -5.19
N VAL A 130 -14.61 8.66 -5.34
CA VAL A 130 -13.32 9.09 -4.80
C VAL A 130 -13.42 9.27 -3.29
N HIS A 131 -12.75 8.41 -2.52
CA HIS A 131 -12.78 8.45 -1.05
C HIS A 131 -11.48 8.96 -0.42
N LEU A 132 -10.37 8.84 -1.14
CA LEU A 132 -9.04 9.19 -0.65
C LEU A 132 -8.50 10.40 -1.39
N HIS A 133 -7.84 11.30 -0.66
CA HIS A 133 -7.17 12.48 -1.20
C HIS A 133 -5.79 12.66 -0.55
N PRO A 134 -4.77 12.98 -1.34
CA PRO A 134 -4.75 12.93 -2.80
C PRO A 134 -4.72 11.50 -3.34
N VAL A 135 -5.26 11.30 -4.54
CA VAL A 135 -5.14 10.05 -5.29
C VAL A 135 -4.77 10.32 -6.74
N VAL A 136 -3.78 9.60 -7.24
CA VAL A 136 -3.33 9.63 -8.62
C VAL A 136 -3.88 8.42 -9.35
N GLY A 137 -4.56 8.63 -10.49
CA GLY A 137 -4.95 7.57 -11.39
C GLY A 137 -4.11 7.62 -12.67
N ILE A 138 -3.85 6.44 -13.25
CA ILE A 138 -3.08 6.30 -14.50
C ILE A 138 -3.88 5.41 -15.43
N THR A 139 -4.17 5.93 -16.63
CA THR A 139 -4.87 5.19 -17.68
C THR A 139 -3.99 5.03 -18.92
N ASP A 140 -4.36 4.06 -19.75
CA ASP A 140 -3.87 3.95 -21.13
C ASP A 140 -4.53 4.99 -22.07
N ALA A 141 -4.20 4.90 -23.35
CA ALA A 141 -4.76 5.75 -24.42
C ALA A 141 -6.29 5.63 -24.58
N HIS A 142 -6.88 4.51 -24.14
CA HIS A 142 -8.31 4.22 -24.24
C HIS A 142 -9.08 4.55 -22.96
N GLY A 143 -8.41 5.14 -21.96
CA GLY A 143 -8.99 5.46 -20.67
C GLY A 143 -9.12 4.26 -19.73
N LYS A 144 -8.54 3.09 -20.05
CA LYS A 144 -8.52 1.95 -19.15
C LYS A 144 -7.60 2.24 -17.97
N LEU A 145 -8.13 2.18 -16.75
CA LEU A 145 -7.36 2.40 -15.53
C LEU A 145 -6.32 1.29 -15.36
N ILE A 146 -5.05 1.63 -15.45
CA ILE A 146 -3.91 0.71 -15.29
C ILE A 146 -3.55 0.59 -13.80
N ALA A 147 -3.52 1.73 -13.11
CA ALA A 147 -3.17 1.80 -11.71
C ALA A 147 -3.74 3.05 -11.05
N TYR A 148 -3.83 3.02 -9.74
CA TYR A 148 -4.00 4.20 -8.92
C TYR A 148 -3.03 4.17 -7.75
N GLN A 149 -2.67 5.36 -7.26
CA GLN A 149 -1.77 5.53 -6.13
C GLN A 149 -2.29 6.62 -5.21
N HIS A 150 -2.61 6.29 -3.97
CA HIS A 150 -2.81 7.27 -2.91
C HIS A 150 -1.45 7.77 -2.40
N PHE A 151 -1.46 8.84 -1.62
CA PHE A 151 -0.23 9.41 -1.07
C PHE A 151 0.61 8.36 -0.34
N LEU A 152 1.89 8.31 -0.70
CA LEU A 152 2.93 7.56 0.01
C LEU A 152 4.01 8.53 0.46
N LYS A 153 4.41 8.43 1.74
CA LYS A 153 5.49 9.26 2.28
C LYS A 153 6.85 8.94 1.64
N ILE A 154 7.04 7.68 1.24
CA ILE A 154 8.29 7.18 0.67
C ILE A 154 7.97 6.59 -0.70
N ASN A 155 8.85 6.76 -1.68
CA ASN A 155 8.85 6.19 -3.04
C ASN A 155 7.62 6.46 -3.93
N MET A 156 6.71 7.37 -3.57
CA MET A 156 5.55 7.68 -4.40
C MET A 156 5.93 8.10 -5.82
N LEU A 157 6.97 8.94 -5.96
CA LEU A 157 7.47 9.39 -7.25
C LEU A 157 7.90 8.22 -8.14
N ASP A 158 8.64 7.26 -7.57
CA ASP A 158 9.15 6.09 -8.29
C ASP A 158 8.03 5.13 -8.68
N VAL A 159 7.04 4.95 -7.79
CA VAL A 159 5.84 4.16 -8.08
C VAL A 159 5.07 4.74 -9.25
N VAL A 160 4.75 6.05 -9.22
CA VAL A 160 3.99 6.71 -10.29
C VAL A 160 4.79 6.73 -11.59
N ARG A 161 6.11 7.03 -11.54
CA ARG A 161 7.03 6.95 -12.70
C ARG A 161 6.99 5.58 -13.37
N GLY A 162 7.20 4.53 -12.59
CA GLY A 162 7.21 3.17 -13.09
C GLY A 162 5.87 2.76 -13.71
N ARG A 163 4.75 3.16 -13.12
CA ARG A 163 3.42 2.92 -13.70
C ARG A 163 3.19 3.66 -15.01
N ILE A 164 3.71 4.89 -15.16
CA ILE A 164 3.69 5.61 -16.44
C ILE A 164 4.54 4.85 -17.47
N GLN A 165 5.72 4.37 -17.10
CA GLN A 165 6.60 3.61 -18.00
C GLN A 165 5.97 2.28 -18.46
N VAL A 166 5.25 1.59 -17.57
CA VAL A 166 4.44 0.42 -17.94
C VAL A 166 3.37 0.79 -18.95
N ALA A 167 2.64 1.89 -18.71
CA ALA A 167 1.60 2.37 -19.62
C ALA A 167 2.14 2.77 -21.00
N LEU A 168 3.37 3.28 -21.06
CA LEU A 168 4.08 3.59 -22.30
C LEU A 168 4.66 2.34 -23.00
N GLY A 169 4.71 1.20 -22.31
CA GLY A 169 5.38 -0.02 -22.78
C GLY A 169 6.91 0.04 -22.71
N GLU A 170 7.46 0.97 -21.92
CA GLU A 170 8.91 1.13 -21.73
C GLU A 170 9.50 0.04 -20.82
N ILE A 171 8.71 -0.39 -19.81
CA ILE A 171 9.08 -1.47 -18.90
C ILE A 171 7.90 -2.44 -18.72
N GLY A 172 8.19 -3.68 -18.31
CA GLY A 172 7.18 -4.69 -17.97
C GLY A 172 6.81 -4.67 -16.47
N GLU A 173 5.70 -5.34 -16.12
CA GLU A 173 5.22 -5.44 -14.72
C GLU A 173 6.28 -6.06 -13.78
N LEU A 174 7.08 -7.01 -14.25
CA LEU A 174 8.15 -7.63 -13.46
C LEU A 174 9.26 -6.62 -13.12
N GLU A 175 9.61 -5.74 -14.03
CA GLU A 175 10.61 -4.70 -13.82
C GLU A 175 10.05 -3.61 -12.90
N MET A 176 8.78 -3.22 -13.10
CA MET A 176 8.06 -2.32 -12.20
C MET A 176 8.05 -2.85 -10.77
N ALA A 177 7.77 -4.14 -10.56
CA ALA A 177 7.78 -4.76 -9.24
C ALA A 177 9.15 -4.64 -8.55
N LYS A 178 10.25 -4.75 -9.30
CA LYS A 178 11.61 -4.57 -8.77
C LYS A 178 11.90 -3.11 -8.38
N LEU A 179 11.42 -2.14 -9.19
CA LEU A 179 11.62 -0.72 -8.92
C LEU A 179 10.91 -0.25 -7.65
N VAL A 180 9.73 -0.80 -7.35
CA VAL A 180 8.94 -0.43 -6.18
C VAL A 180 9.16 -1.36 -4.98
N ALA A 181 9.93 -2.43 -5.15
CA ALA A 181 10.28 -3.30 -4.05
C ALA A 181 11.00 -2.48 -2.97
N PRO A 182 10.56 -2.54 -1.72
CA PRO A 182 11.26 -1.86 -0.64
C PRO A 182 12.70 -2.40 -0.59
N PRO A 183 13.70 -1.53 -0.35
CA PRO A 183 15.08 -1.98 -0.19
C PRO A 183 15.15 -3.02 0.93
N ALA A 184 16.05 -3.99 0.83
CA ALA A 184 16.19 -5.07 1.81
C ALA A 184 16.25 -4.56 3.27
N ALA A 185 16.95 -3.44 3.49
CA ALA A 185 17.00 -2.77 4.80
C ALA A 185 15.62 -2.26 5.28
N ALA A 186 14.74 -1.82 4.36
CA ALA A 186 13.39 -1.37 4.72
C ALA A 186 12.46 -2.56 5.05
N ILE A 187 12.65 -3.71 4.38
CA ILE A 187 11.96 -4.96 4.70
C ILE A 187 12.39 -5.42 6.10
N ASP A 188 13.68 -5.36 6.39
CA ASP A 188 14.23 -5.73 7.70
C ASP A 188 13.68 -4.82 8.83
N LEU A 189 13.63 -3.50 8.61
CA LEU A 189 13.00 -2.56 9.54
C LEU A 189 11.50 -2.81 9.73
N GLY A 190 10.79 -3.20 8.67
CA GLY A 190 9.38 -3.58 8.71
C GLY A 190 9.17 -4.86 9.53
N ASN A 191 9.99 -5.86 9.30
CA ASN A 191 9.98 -7.11 10.04
C ASN A 191 10.31 -6.89 11.52
N ARG A 192 11.33 -6.08 11.82
CA ARG A 192 11.69 -5.70 13.19
C ARG A 192 10.56 -4.96 13.90
N SER A 193 9.90 -4.02 13.25
CA SER A 193 8.74 -3.29 13.80
C SER A 193 7.56 -4.22 14.07
N GLY A 194 7.28 -5.14 13.15
CA GLY A 194 6.28 -6.19 13.30
C GLY A 194 6.59 -7.12 14.47
N ALA A 195 7.82 -7.61 14.58
CA ALA A 195 8.28 -8.45 15.67
C ALA A 195 8.17 -7.73 17.03
N LYS A 196 8.53 -6.44 17.09
CA LYS A 196 8.37 -5.61 18.30
C LYS A 196 6.90 -5.48 18.71
N SER A 197 5.99 -5.29 17.77
CA SER A 197 4.56 -5.22 18.05
C SER A 197 4.02 -6.56 18.58
N ARG A 198 4.46 -7.67 18.00
CA ARG A 198 4.12 -9.02 18.47
C ARG A 198 4.69 -9.33 19.87
N PHE A 199 5.93 -8.91 20.14
CA PHE A 199 6.54 -8.99 21.47
C PHE A 199 5.71 -8.25 22.52
N LEU A 200 5.32 -6.99 22.24
CA LEU A 200 4.54 -6.18 23.19
C LEU A 200 3.16 -6.81 23.47
N LEU A 201 2.51 -7.33 22.43
CA LEU A 201 1.23 -8.03 22.56
C LEU A 201 1.37 -9.33 23.36
N ALA A 202 2.38 -10.16 23.04
CA ALA A 202 2.66 -11.41 23.75
C ALA A 202 2.91 -11.14 25.24
N ARG A 203 3.70 -10.10 25.56
CA ARG A 203 3.96 -9.69 26.94
C ARG A 203 2.69 -9.28 27.68
N ALA A 204 1.84 -8.48 27.03
CA ALA A 204 0.57 -8.06 27.61
C ALA A 204 -0.40 -9.22 27.84
N LEU A 205 -0.44 -10.20 26.92
CA LEU A 205 -1.25 -11.41 27.05
C LEU A 205 -0.74 -12.31 28.18
N LEU A 206 0.58 -12.50 28.28
CA LEU A 206 1.20 -13.30 29.34
C LEU A 206 0.92 -12.68 30.72
N ASN A 207 1.05 -11.37 30.87
CA ASN A 207 0.73 -10.66 32.10
C ASN A 207 -0.75 -10.77 32.53
N ARG A 208 -1.64 -11.07 31.57
CA ARG A 208 -3.07 -11.34 31.83
C ARG A 208 -3.39 -12.82 32.03
N GLY A 209 -2.38 -13.69 32.06
CA GLY A 209 -2.55 -15.13 32.18
C GLY A 209 -3.00 -15.85 30.91
N ASN A 210 -3.07 -15.14 29.76
CA ASN A 210 -3.47 -15.75 28.49
C ASN A 210 -2.25 -16.35 27.77
N VAL A 211 -1.77 -17.47 28.32
CA VAL A 211 -0.50 -18.12 27.95
C VAL A 211 -0.51 -18.59 26.50
N GLU A 212 -1.59 -19.23 26.05
CA GLU A 212 -1.69 -19.79 24.69
C GLU A 212 -1.58 -18.70 23.61
N LYS A 213 -2.33 -17.62 23.78
CA LYS A 213 -2.25 -16.48 22.84
C LYS A 213 -0.93 -15.73 22.93
N ALA A 214 -0.27 -15.73 24.09
CA ALA A 214 1.07 -15.17 24.22
C ALA A 214 2.09 -15.99 23.40
N ILE A 215 2.05 -17.32 23.47
CA ILE A 215 2.89 -18.20 22.66
C ILE A 215 2.64 -17.97 21.15
N GLU A 216 1.37 -17.94 20.72
CA GLU A 216 1.01 -17.71 19.32
C GLU A 216 1.62 -16.41 18.79
N ASN A 217 1.44 -15.30 19.52
CA ASN A 217 1.95 -14.01 19.11
C ASN A 217 3.47 -13.93 19.18
N ALA A 218 4.11 -14.53 20.18
CA ALA A 218 5.56 -14.58 20.26
C ALA A 218 6.17 -15.38 19.10
N ARG A 219 5.61 -16.55 18.74
CA ARG A 219 6.03 -17.34 17.57
C ARG A 219 5.89 -16.56 16.28
N ALA A 220 4.77 -15.83 16.10
CA ALA A 220 4.58 -14.95 14.95
C ALA A 220 5.64 -13.83 14.91
N GLY A 221 6.07 -13.33 16.07
CA GLY A 221 7.15 -12.34 16.17
C GLY A 221 8.51 -12.91 15.79
N VAL A 222 8.85 -14.12 16.23
CA VAL A 222 10.07 -14.85 15.84
C VAL A 222 10.10 -15.09 14.33
N ALA A 223 8.95 -15.47 13.73
CA ALA A 223 8.85 -15.68 12.29
C ALA A 223 9.10 -14.39 11.48
N LEU A 224 8.71 -13.23 12.03
CA LEU A 224 8.96 -11.92 11.39
C LEU A 224 10.43 -11.50 11.47
N ASP A 225 11.05 -11.64 12.64
CA ASP A 225 12.45 -11.26 12.84
C ASP A 225 13.14 -12.23 13.83
N PRO A 226 13.76 -13.29 13.32
CA PRO A 226 14.49 -14.25 14.15
C PRO A 226 15.73 -13.67 14.86
N SER A 227 16.17 -12.45 14.49
CA SER A 227 17.30 -11.76 15.12
C SER A 227 16.89 -10.80 16.25
N PHE A 228 15.60 -10.75 16.62
CA PHE A 228 15.10 -9.90 17.68
C PHE A 228 15.05 -10.64 19.02
N ALA A 229 16.14 -10.56 19.81
CA ALA A 229 16.28 -11.26 21.09
C ALA A 229 15.05 -11.15 22.03
N PRO A 230 14.40 -9.98 22.25
CA PRO A 230 13.27 -9.88 23.15
C PRO A 230 12.07 -10.76 22.80
N VAL A 231 11.84 -11.08 21.51
CA VAL A 231 10.71 -11.95 21.12
C VAL A 231 10.97 -13.41 21.47
N HIS A 232 12.22 -13.87 21.40
CA HIS A 232 12.64 -15.18 21.88
C HIS A 232 12.48 -15.27 23.41
N GLY A 233 12.91 -14.25 24.14
CA GLY A 233 12.78 -14.20 25.59
C GLY A 233 11.33 -14.23 26.07
N ILE A 234 10.41 -13.52 25.42
CA ILE A 234 8.99 -13.57 25.80
C ILE A 234 8.32 -14.89 25.38
N LEU A 235 8.74 -15.51 24.26
CA LEU A 235 8.30 -16.84 23.86
C LEU A 235 8.71 -17.87 24.90
N ALA A 236 9.96 -17.83 25.33
CA ALA A 236 10.49 -18.72 26.38
C ALA A 236 9.71 -18.60 27.69
N LYS A 237 9.44 -17.35 28.15
CA LYS A 237 8.61 -17.12 29.35
C LYS A 237 7.20 -17.70 29.22
N ALA A 238 6.57 -17.52 28.04
CA ALA A 238 5.23 -18.02 27.78
C ALA A 238 5.21 -19.57 27.73
N LEU A 239 6.22 -20.18 27.09
CA LEU A 239 6.40 -21.64 27.06
C LEU A 239 6.65 -22.23 28.47
N ALA A 240 7.48 -21.57 29.27
CA ALA A 240 7.71 -21.97 30.65
C ALA A 240 6.44 -21.88 31.49
N ALA A 241 5.62 -20.86 31.30
CA ALA A 241 4.31 -20.73 31.95
C ALA A 241 3.33 -21.86 31.54
N ALA A 242 3.47 -22.36 30.30
CA ALA A 242 2.71 -23.50 29.79
C ALA A 242 3.28 -24.87 30.20
N GLY A 243 4.42 -24.90 30.93
CA GLY A 243 5.10 -26.15 31.31
C GLY A 243 5.90 -26.80 30.16
N GLN A 244 6.08 -26.09 29.03
CA GLN A 244 6.83 -26.56 27.85
C GLN A 244 8.33 -26.26 28.03
N CYS A 245 8.95 -26.86 29.05
CA CYS A 245 10.28 -26.47 29.51
C CYS A 245 11.40 -26.69 28.49
N ALA A 246 11.36 -27.78 27.72
CA ALA A 246 12.38 -28.04 26.70
C ALA A 246 12.43 -27.00 25.59
N GLU A 247 11.27 -26.54 25.09
CA GLU A 247 11.20 -25.45 24.11
C GLU A 247 11.58 -24.10 24.75
N ALA A 248 11.16 -23.85 26.00
CA ALA A 248 11.50 -22.64 26.71
C ALA A 248 13.02 -22.46 26.84
N GLU A 249 13.76 -23.52 27.20
CA GLU A 249 15.23 -23.50 27.28
C GLU A 249 15.89 -23.18 25.93
N GLN A 250 15.35 -23.73 24.83
CA GLN A 250 15.86 -23.43 23.49
C GLN A 250 15.69 -21.95 23.11
N GLU A 251 14.52 -21.40 23.41
CA GLU A 251 14.22 -20.00 23.11
C GLU A 251 14.99 -19.02 24.01
N TYR A 252 15.23 -19.36 25.28
CA TYR A 252 16.15 -18.62 26.16
C TYR A 252 17.58 -18.62 25.61
N ALA A 253 18.08 -19.80 25.20
CA ALA A 253 19.40 -19.89 24.60
C ALA A 253 19.51 -19.08 23.30
N ALA A 254 18.46 -19.06 22.46
CA ALA A 254 18.39 -18.25 21.27
C ALA A 254 18.45 -16.75 21.59
N ALA A 255 17.67 -16.28 22.57
CA ALA A 255 17.70 -14.88 23.01
C ALA A 255 19.09 -14.45 23.47
N LEU A 256 19.73 -15.23 24.36
CA LEU A 256 21.07 -14.93 24.89
C LEU A 256 22.16 -15.01 23.82
N LYS A 257 22.01 -15.87 22.82
CA LYS A 257 22.95 -15.94 21.69
C LYS A 257 22.88 -14.68 20.81
N ILE A 258 21.69 -14.07 20.68
CA ILE A 258 21.48 -12.85 19.92
C ILE A 258 21.94 -11.63 20.72
N ASP A 259 21.54 -11.56 21.99
CA ASP A 259 21.92 -10.50 22.93
C ASP A 259 22.14 -11.10 24.34
N ALA A 260 23.41 -11.24 24.75
CA ALA A 260 23.78 -11.80 26.05
C ALA A 260 23.24 -11.00 27.25
N ASN A 261 22.84 -9.75 27.02
CA ASN A 261 22.30 -8.84 28.05
C ASN A 261 20.78 -8.62 27.90
N ASP A 262 20.09 -9.42 27.09
CA ASP A 262 18.65 -9.24 26.90
C ASP A 262 17.90 -9.42 28.23
N PRO A 263 17.18 -8.38 28.71
CA PRO A 263 16.53 -8.41 30.02
C PRO A 263 15.37 -9.42 30.06
N THR A 264 14.83 -9.83 28.91
CA THR A 264 13.75 -10.82 28.85
C THR A 264 14.25 -12.25 29.05
N ALA A 265 15.53 -12.48 28.80
CA ALA A 265 16.19 -13.78 28.98
C ALA A 265 16.98 -13.88 30.31
N ALA A 266 17.22 -12.75 30.99
CA ALA A 266 18.03 -12.67 32.22
C ALA A 266 17.27 -13.09 33.48
N GLU A 267 15.95 -13.24 33.46
CA GLU A 267 15.13 -13.60 34.61
C GLU A 267 14.99 -15.14 34.77
N PRO A 268 14.89 -15.64 36.03
CA PRO A 268 14.72 -17.05 36.29
C PRO A 268 13.49 -17.66 35.58
N HIS A 269 13.65 -18.84 35.05
CA HIS A 269 12.73 -19.52 34.11
C HIS A 269 11.45 -20.11 34.74
N GLY A 270 10.85 -19.48 35.75
CA GLY A 270 9.54 -19.85 36.30
C GLY A 270 9.46 -21.32 36.73
N HIS A 271 8.39 -22.02 36.38
CA HIS A 271 8.15 -23.43 36.77
C HIS A 271 9.15 -24.44 36.18
N CYS A 272 9.96 -24.06 35.19
CA CYS A 272 10.91 -24.96 34.54
C CYS A 272 12.21 -25.17 35.32
N VAL A 273 12.46 -24.44 36.42
CA VAL A 273 13.68 -24.55 37.24
C VAL A 273 13.59 -25.71 38.29
N ALA A 274 12.39 -26.24 38.51
CA ALA A 274 12.14 -27.22 39.60
C ALA A 274 12.39 -28.69 39.22
N SER A 275 12.97 -28.99 38.06
CA SER A 275 13.16 -30.37 37.55
C SER A 275 14.62 -30.78 37.40
N ARG A 276 15.54 -30.27 38.25
CA ARG A 276 16.90 -30.80 38.36
C ARG A 276 17.13 -31.49 39.68
#